data_ad73b9d025bfbf83bde46aa7ea9885aa
#
_entry.id   ad73b9d025bfbf83bde46aa7ea9885aa
#
_cell.length_a   1.000
_cell.length_b   1.000
_cell.length_c   1.000
_cell.angle_alpha   90.00
_cell.angle_beta   90.00
_cell.angle_gamma   90.00
#
_symmetry.space_group_name_H-M   'P 1'
#
loop_
_entity.id
_entity.type
_entity.pdbx_description
1 polymer ?
#
loop_
_entity_poly.entity_id
_entity_poly.type
_entity_poly.pdbx_seq_one_letter_code
_entity_poly.pdbx_strand_id
1 'polypeptide(L)'
;MKRFNLAFLLILFFINTAHPAKVDTLSVYSTSMDKEIKSVIVKPESYKGDKSLPVLYLLHGYSDSYNGWIKKTTSLKELADIHEMFIVCPDGGFDSWYWDSPIDPSYQYETFISEELIKWIDNNYNTIASREGRAVTGLSMGGHGGLYLGFRNQDVFGACGSMSGGVDIRPFPNNWGMKKYIGEQSENPDNWNNYTVMGMLHLLKPGDLSIIIDCGKDDFFYEVNEALHRELLYRNIPHDYIIRPGVHNWDYWANAIKFQLLFFNEFFTSHNQ
;
A
#
# COMPACT_ATOMS: atom_id res chain seq x y z
N MET A 1 -61.57 -23.95 -35.69
CA MET A 1 -60.77 -22.72 -35.43
C MET A 1 -60.15 -22.85 -34.07
N LYS A 2 -58.84 -23.17 -34.02
CA LYS A 2 -58.11 -23.27 -32.74
C LYS A 2 -57.50 -21.86 -32.47
N ARG A 3 -57.86 -21.26 -31.34
CA ARG A 3 -57.28 -19.99 -30.89
C ARG A 3 -55.92 -20.30 -30.21
N PHE A 4 -54.85 -19.77 -30.80
CA PHE A 4 -53.52 -19.75 -30.15
C PHE A 4 -53.48 -18.55 -29.20
N ASN A 5 -53.39 -18.83 -27.89
CA ASN A 5 -53.10 -17.78 -26.91
C ASN A 5 -51.57 -17.60 -26.87
N LEU A 6 -51.10 -16.47 -27.38
CA LEU A 6 -49.71 -16.06 -27.30
C LEU A 6 -49.50 -15.38 -25.95
N ALA A 7 -48.91 -16.09 -25.00
CA ALA A 7 -48.50 -15.51 -23.72
C ALA A 7 -47.22 -14.70 -23.93
N PHE A 8 -47.31 -13.37 -23.79
CA PHE A 8 -46.14 -12.47 -23.83
C PHE A 8 -45.44 -12.56 -22.46
N LEU A 9 -44.26 -13.19 -22.42
CA LEU A 9 -43.39 -13.24 -21.25
C LEU A 9 -42.62 -11.91 -21.14
N LEU A 10 -43.06 -11.03 -20.23
CA LEU A 10 -42.37 -9.77 -19.95
C LEU A 10 -41.13 -10.07 -19.10
N ILE A 11 -39.93 -10.11 -19.72
CA ILE A 11 -38.64 -10.22 -19.02
C ILE A 11 -38.27 -8.81 -18.52
N LEU A 12 -38.51 -8.59 -17.22
CA LEU A 12 -38.03 -7.37 -16.54
C LEU A 12 -36.51 -7.49 -16.35
N PHE A 13 -35.76 -6.80 -17.19
CA PHE A 13 -34.35 -6.54 -16.91
C PHE A 13 -34.26 -5.53 -15.77
N PHE A 14 -33.89 -5.99 -14.57
CA PHE A 14 -33.42 -5.11 -13.52
C PHE A 14 -32.02 -4.60 -13.95
N ILE A 15 -31.96 -3.38 -14.49
CA ILE A 15 -30.71 -2.65 -14.65
C ILE A 15 -30.26 -2.28 -13.24
N ASN A 16 -29.40 -3.11 -12.68
CA ASN A 16 -28.70 -2.78 -11.45
C ASN A 16 -27.72 -1.65 -11.81
N THR A 17 -28.08 -0.41 -11.51
CA THR A 17 -27.17 0.74 -11.68
C THR A 17 -26.10 0.63 -10.59
N ALA A 18 -25.03 -0.10 -10.88
CA ALA A 18 -23.87 -0.12 -10.02
C ALA A 18 -23.35 1.32 -9.88
N HIS A 19 -23.37 1.86 -8.69
CA HIS A 19 -22.74 3.14 -8.39
C HIS A 19 -21.27 2.82 -8.09
N PRO A 20 -20.32 3.50 -8.73
CA PRO A 20 -18.90 3.21 -8.50
C PRO A 20 -18.49 3.63 -7.09
N ALA A 21 -17.42 3.01 -6.58
CA ALA A 21 -16.77 3.37 -5.32
C ALA A 21 -16.65 4.90 -5.15
N LYS A 22 -16.93 5.37 -3.93
CA LYS A 22 -16.86 6.79 -3.58
C LYS A 22 -15.47 7.17 -3.14
N VAL A 23 -15.03 8.36 -3.54
CA VAL A 23 -13.72 8.91 -3.21
C VAL A 23 -13.91 10.17 -2.39
N ASP A 24 -13.36 10.19 -1.18
CA ASP A 24 -13.34 11.37 -0.33
C ASP A 24 -11.89 11.80 -0.07
N THR A 25 -11.69 13.09 0.16
CA THR A 25 -10.43 13.63 0.64
C THR A 25 -10.58 13.91 2.13
N LEU A 26 -9.65 13.36 2.91
CA LEU A 26 -9.58 13.50 4.35
C LEU A 26 -8.47 14.50 4.69
N SER A 27 -8.61 15.19 5.82
CA SER A 27 -7.52 15.93 6.47
C SER A 27 -7.38 15.36 7.88
N VAL A 28 -6.22 14.80 8.17
CA VAL A 28 -5.92 14.16 9.45
C VAL A 28 -4.80 14.94 10.12
N TYR A 29 -5.07 15.44 11.32
CA TYR A 29 -4.05 16.15 12.09
C TYR A 29 -3.04 15.15 12.67
N SER A 30 -1.77 15.34 12.31
CA SER A 30 -0.65 14.61 12.89
C SER A 30 -0.17 15.34 14.14
N THR A 31 -0.32 14.71 15.28
CA THR A 31 0.17 15.22 16.55
C THR A 31 1.70 15.16 16.61
N SER A 32 2.29 14.12 16.05
CA SER A 32 3.74 13.93 16.02
C SER A 32 4.47 14.95 15.16
N MET A 33 3.80 15.49 14.12
CA MET A 33 4.39 16.47 13.19
C MET A 33 3.76 17.87 13.29
N ASP A 34 2.75 18.07 14.16
CA ASP A 34 2.03 19.34 14.38
C ASP A 34 1.51 19.94 13.06
N LYS A 35 0.86 19.12 12.21
CA LYS A 35 0.32 19.56 10.92
C LYS A 35 -0.83 18.70 10.40
N GLU A 36 -1.67 19.30 9.55
CA GLU A 36 -2.69 18.57 8.81
C GLU A 36 -2.07 17.80 7.63
N ILE A 37 -2.40 16.52 7.50
CA ILE A 37 -1.95 15.68 6.40
C ILE A 37 -3.17 15.18 5.63
N LYS A 38 -3.17 15.42 4.33
CA LYS A 38 -4.25 14.98 3.45
C LYS A 38 -4.12 13.50 3.11
N SER A 39 -5.28 12.85 2.94
CA SER A 39 -5.39 11.49 2.45
C SER A 39 -6.58 11.36 1.53
N VAL A 40 -6.54 10.47 0.55
CA VAL A 40 -7.72 10.02 -0.17
C VAL A 40 -8.17 8.70 0.44
N ILE A 41 -9.48 8.54 0.61
CA ILE A 41 -10.10 7.23 0.87
C ILE A 41 -11.02 6.84 -0.26
N VAL A 42 -10.83 5.63 -0.80
CA VAL A 42 -11.75 4.99 -1.75
C VAL A 42 -12.61 4.02 -0.95
N LYS A 43 -13.92 4.25 -0.97
CA LYS A 43 -14.92 3.45 -0.26
C LYS A 43 -15.68 2.60 -1.26
N PRO A 44 -15.65 1.27 -1.17
CA PRO A 44 -16.41 0.42 -2.09
C PRO A 44 -17.91 0.71 -2.01
N GLU A 45 -18.62 0.49 -3.11
CA GLU A 45 -20.08 0.71 -3.18
C GLU A 45 -20.84 -0.14 -2.16
N SER A 46 -20.34 -1.34 -1.87
CA SER A 46 -20.92 -2.25 -0.88
C SER A 46 -20.89 -1.71 0.55
N TYR A 47 -20.04 -0.73 0.85
CA TYR A 47 -19.95 -0.17 2.20
C TYR A 47 -21.13 0.74 2.52
N LYS A 48 -21.96 0.32 3.49
CA LYS A 48 -23.11 1.08 4.02
C LYS A 48 -22.95 1.41 5.52
N GLY A 49 -21.81 1.05 6.12
CA GLY A 49 -21.56 1.25 7.55
C GLY A 49 -22.06 0.10 8.45
N ASP A 50 -22.64 -0.93 7.90
CA ASP A 50 -23.25 -2.08 8.60
C ASP A 50 -22.29 -3.28 8.76
N LYS A 51 -21.26 -3.35 7.93
CA LYS A 51 -20.21 -4.38 8.05
C LYS A 51 -18.83 -3.74 8.14
N SER A 52 -17.92 -4.40 8.86
CA SER A 52 -16.51 -4.03 8.89
C SER A 52 -15.79 -4.50 7.63
N LEU A 53 -14.97 -3.63 7.04
CA LEU A 53 -14.19 -3.94 5.86
C LEU A 53 -12.68 -3.84 6.14
N PRO A 54 -11.85 -4.61 5.43
CA PRO A 54 -10.40 -4.47 5.51
C PRO A 54 -9.92 -3.17 4.85
N VAL A 55 -8.71 -2.75 5.21
CA VAL A 55 -8.09 -1.50 4.74
C VAL A 55 -6.73 -1.77 4.13
N LEU A 56 -6.54 -1.32 2.89
CA LEU A 56 -5.24 -1.21 2.25
C LEU A 56 -4.73 0.23 2.32
N TYR A 57 -3.58 0.44 2.95
CA TYR A 57 -2.84 1.70 2.92
C TYR A 57 -1.91 1.70 1.70
N LEU A 58 -2.17 2.61 0.73
CA LEU A 58 -1.52 2.63 -0.58
C LEU A 58 -0.65 3.88 -0.74
N LEU A 59 0.64 3.69 -0.65
CA LEU A 59 1.65 4.74 -0.55
C LEU A 59 2.11 5.23 -1.92
N HIS A 60 2.27 6.55 -2.08
CA HIS A 60 2.78 7.16 -3.32
C HIS A 60 4.31 7.17 -3.38
N GLY A 61 4.87 7.49 -4.55
CA GLY A 61 6.31 7.58 -4.77
C GLY A 61 6.89 8.97 -4.47
N TYR A 62 8.21 9.10 -4.61
CA TYR A 62 8.94 10.36 -4.50
C TYR A 62 8.32 11.45 -5.38
N SER A 63 8.23 12.67 -4.88
CA SER A 63 7.66 13.84 -5.56
C SER A 63 6.18 13.77 -5.97
N ASP A 64 5.45 12.78 -5.49
CA ASP A 64 4.01 12.67 -5.71
C ASP A 64 3.22 13.12 -4.45
N SER A 65 1.94 12.79 -4.33
CA SER A 65 1.07 13.19 -3.24
C SER A 65 -0.10 12.22 -3.03
N TYR A 66 -0.91 12.44 -1.98
CA TYR A 66 -2.09 11.65 -1.61
C TYR A 66 -3.06 11.32 -2.76
N ASN A 67 -3.12 12.13 -3.81
CA ASN A 67 -4.07 11.93 -4.92
C ASN A 67 -3.42 11.35 -6.19
N GLY A 68 -2.13 11.02 -6.16
CA GLY A 68 -1.40 10.47 -7.32
C GLY A 68 -2.03 9.18 -7.82
N TRP A 69 -2.31 8.25 -6.92
CA TRP A 69 -2.94 6.97 -7.26
C TRP A 69 -4.31 7.12 -7.91
N ILE A 70 -5.21 7.94 -7.34
CA ILE A 70 -6.56 8.09 -7.87
C ILE A 70 -6.59 8.82 -9.22
N LYS A 71 -5.61 9.70 -9.48
CA LYS A 71 -5.49 10.41 -10.75
C LYS A 71 -4.90 9.57 -11.87
N LYS A 72 -3.95 8.68 -11.54
CA LYS A 72 -3.15 7.96 -12.53
C LYS A 72 -3.57 6.50 -12.70
N THR A 73 -4.42 5.96 -11.80
CA THR A 73 -4.95 4.59 -11.86
C THR A 73 -6.48 4.62 -11.89
N THR A 74 -7.03 4.74 -13.08
CA THR A 74 -8.49 4.89 -13.29
C THR A 74 -9.30 3.70 -12.77
N SER A 75 -8.70 2.50 -12.75
CA SER A 75 -9.33 1.27 -12.24
C SER A 75 -9.34 1.15 -10.71
N LEU A 76 -8.73 2.07 -9.96
CA LEU A 76 -8.59 1.90 -8.51
C LEU A 76 -9.93 1.82 -7.78
N LYS A 77 -10.94 2.56 -8.26
CA LYS A 77 -12.32 2.51 -7.72
C LYS A 77 -12.99 1.17 -7.98
N GLU A 78 -12.89 0.68 -9.21
CA GLU A 78 -13.42 -0.63 -9.59
C GLU A 78 -12.76 -1.76 -8.80
N LEU A 79 -11.44 -1.66 -8.58
CA LEU A 79 -10.70 -2.63 -7.79
C LEU A 79 -11.11 -2.61 -6.30
N ALA A 80 -11.41 -1.44 -5.73
CA ALA A 80 -11.96 -1.34 -4.38
C ALA A 80 -13.34 -2.02 -4.27
N ASP A 81 -14.19 -1.87 -5.32
CA ASP A 81 -15.48 -2.53 -5.40
C ASP A 81 -15.36 -4.05 -5.54
N ILE A 82 -14.49 -4.52 -6.44
CA ILE A 82 -14.29 -5.96 -6.71
C ILE A 82 -13.80 -6.70 -5.46
N HIS A 83 -12.87 -6.07 -4.71
CA HIS A 83 -12.24 -6.70 -3.55
C HIS A 83 -12.90 -6.31 -2.21
N GLU A 84 -13.97 -5.52 -2.23
CA GLU A 84 -14.71 -5.06 -1.05
C GLU A 84 -13.82 -4.55 0.09
N MET A 85 -12.85 -3.69 -0.22
CA MET A 85 -11.92 -3.10 0.75
C MET A 85 -11.85 -1.58 0.65
N PHE A 86 -11.53 -0.93 1.76
CA PHE A 86 -11.09 0.46 1.72
C PHE A 86 -9.69 0.56 1.14
N ILE A 87 -9.43 1.59 0.31
CA ILE A 87 -8.08 1.95 -0.10
C ILE A 87 -7.81 3.36 0.41
N VAL A 88 -6.83 3.51 1.28
CA VAL A 88 -6.42 4.79 1.87
C VAL A 88 -5.08 5.19 1.26
N CYS A 89 -5.04 6.35 0.61
CA CYS A 89 -3.84 6.90 -0.02
C CYS A 89 -3.40 8.14 0.78
N PRO A 90 -2.51 8.01 1.76
CA PRO A 90 -2.01 9.14 2.54
C PRO A 90 -0.99 9.96 1.75
N ASP A 91 -0.86 11.25 2.12
CA ASP A 91 0.29 12.05 1.74
C ASP A 91 1.50 11.62 2.57
N GLY A 92 2.55 11.16 1.91
CA GLY A 92 3.83 10.79 2.52
C GLY A 92 4.87 11.92 2.42
N GLY A 93 4.45 13.14 2.06
CA GLY A 93 5.38 14.23 1.76
C GLY A 93 6.17 14.00 0.47
N PHE A 94 6.98 14.98 0.09
CA PHE A 94 7.69 14.95 -1.17
C PHE A 94 8.77 13.85 -1.24
N ASP A 95 9.49 13.62 -0.11
CA ASP A 95 10.72 12.82 -0.04
C ASP A 95 10.93 12.15 1.33
N SER A 96 9.85 11.86 2.09
CA SER A 96 9.96 11.35 3.47
C SER A 96 10.44 9.90 3.58
N TRP A 97 10.31 9.10 2.51
CA TRP A 97 10.54 7.67 2.53
C TRP A 97 9.70 6.91 3.56
N TYR A 98 8.69 7.58 4.14
CA TYR A 98 7.81 7.06 5.19
C TYR A 98 8.55 6.76 6.50
N TRP A 99 9.64 7.46 6.76
CA TRP A 99 10.44 7.34 7.97
C TRP A 99 9.98 8.26 9.09
N ASP A 100 10.29 7.87 10.32
CA ASP A 100 10.47 8.81 11.40
C ASP A 100 11.93 9.22 11.39
N SER A 101 12.19 10.47 11.02
CA SER A 101 13.54 10.97 10.87
C SER A 101 14.25 11.07 12.23
N PRO A 102 15.46 10.49 12.38
CA PRO A 102 16.25 10.66 13.59
C PRO A 102 16.89 12.05 13.70
N ILE A 103 16.77 12.88 12.66
CA ILE A 103 17.43 14.19 12.55
C ILE A 103 16.40 15.32 12.56
N ASP A 104 15.30 15.16 11.84
CA ASP A 104 14.26 16.18 11.69
C ASP A 104 12.95 15.72 12.34
N PRO A 105 12.61 16.21 13.56
CA PRO A 105 11.41 15.81 14.26
C PRO A 105 10.10 16.25 13.57
N SER A 106 10.15 17.09 12.55
CA SER A 106 8.98 17.43 11.73
C SER A 106 8.64 16.39 10.67
N TYR A 107 9.43 15.30 10.57
CA TYR A 107 9.25 14.17 9.66
C TYR A 107 9.07 12.88 10.45
N GLN A 108 7.84 12.60 10.88
CA GLN A 108 7.44 11.41 11.65
C GLN A 108 6.37 10.64 10.87
N TYR A 109 6.70 10.19 9.66
CA TYR A 109 5.73 9.59 8.76
C TYR A 109 5.45 8.11 9.08
N GLU A 110 6.39 7.38 9.71
CA GLU A 110 6.10 6.05 10.25
C GLU A 110 5.04 6.14 11.33
N THR A 111 5.24 6.97 12.36
CA THR A 111 4.24 7.22 13.42
C THR A 111 2.91 7.69 12.84
N PHE A 112 2.93 8.62 11.89
CA PHE A 112 1.70 9.09 11.27
C PHE A 112 0.91 7.96 10.61
N ILE A 113 1.54 7.13 9.79
CA ILE A 113 0.84 6.06 9.06
C ILE A 113 0.42 4.92 9.99
N SER A 114 1.35 4.43 10.85
CA SER A 114 1.13 3.21 11.63
C SER A 114 0.33 3.43 12.92
N GLU A 115 0.19 4.66 13.37
CA GLU A 115 -0.53 4.97 14.62
C GLU A 115 -1.66 5.99 14.41
N GLU A 116 -1.34 7.22 13.96
CA GLU A 116 -2.28 8.34 13.95
C GLU A 116 -3.36 8.18 12.88
N LEU A 117 -2.98 7.87 11.63
CA LEU A 117 -3.90 7.69 10.52
C LEU A 117 -4.77 6.44 10.71
N ILE A 118 -4.18 5.32 11.13
CA ILE A 118 -4.92 4.07 11.41
C ILE A 118 -5.98 4.31 12.46
N LYS A 119 -5.62 4.92 13.58
CA LYS A 119 -6.55 5.24 14.65
C LYS A 119 -7.66 6.17 14.17
N TRP A 120 -7.33 7.16 13.34
CA TRP A 120 -8.32 8.07 12.78
C TRP A 120 -9.28 7.33 11.84
N ILE A 121 -8.78 6.46 10.95
CA ILE A 121 -9.60 5.66 10.02
C ILE A 121 -10.53 4.72 10.79
N ASP A 122 -10.04 3.98 11.76
CA ASP A 122 -10.84 3.03 12.55
C ASP A 122 -11.92 3.73 13.38
N ASN A 123 -11.68 4.96 13.84
CA ASN A 123 -12.67 5.76 14.57
C ASN A 123 -13.77 6.37 13.69
N ASN A 124 -13.53 6.52 12.38
CA ASN A 124 -14.45 7.19 11.47
C ASN A 124 -15.14 6.25 10.48
N TYR A 125 -14.62 5.04 10.31
CA TYR A 125 -15.17 4.02 9.41
C TYR A 125 -15.26 2.68 10.14
N ASN A 126 -16.24 1.86 9.75
CA ASN A 126 -16.35 0.51 10.28
C ASN A 126 -15.35 -0.41 9.58
N THR A 127 -14.14 -0.49 10.15
CA THR A 127 -13.01 -1.27 9.65
C THR A 127 -12.83 -2.55 10.46
N ILE A 128 -12.11 -3.53 9.88
CA ILE A 128 -11.58 -4.65 10.67
C ILE A 128 -10.33 -4.12 11.39
N ALA A 129 -10.53 -3.65 12.62
CA ALA A 129 -9.54 -2.90 13.41
C ALA A 129 -8.48 -3.83 14.07
N SER A 130 -7.95 -4.78 13.31
CA SER A 130 -6.87 -5.68 13.70
C SER A 130 -5.84 -5.82 12.58
N ARG A 131 -4.69 -6.43 12.86
CA ARG A 131 -3.65 -6.64 11.85
C ARG A 131 -4.14 -7.51 10.66
N GLU A 132 -5.07 -8.41 10.92
CA GLU A 132 -5.68 -9.29 9.91
C GLU A 132 -6.57 -8.53 8.93
N GLY A 133 -7.03 -7.33 9.31
CA GLY A 133 -7.79 -6.41 8.46
C GLY A 133 -6.96 -5.32 7.81
N ARG A 134 -5.62 -5.30 7.97
CA ARG A 134 -4.78 -4.21 7.47
C ARG A 134 -3.61 -4.70 6.63
N ALA A 135 -3.44 -4.05 5.48
CA ALA A 135 -2.27 -4.22 4.62
C ALA A 135 -1.69 -2.86 4.23
N VAL A 136 -0.40 -2.84 3.88
CA VAL A 136 0.29 -1.64 3.39
C VAL A 136 1.15 -1.97 2.19
N THR A 137 1.07 -1.15 1.14
CA THR A 137 1.90 -1.27 -0.07
C THR A 137 2.07 0.09 -0.74
N GLY A 138 2.89 0.15 -1.77
CA GLY A 138 3.06 1.37 -2.56
C GLY A 138 4.03 1.20 -3.70
N LEU A 139 4.31 2.29 -4.40
CA LEU A 139 5.25 2.33 -5.53
C LEU A 139 6.53 3.10 -5.17
N SER A 140 7.69 2.67 -5.66
CA SER A 140 8.96 3.39 -5.57
C SER A 140 9.33 3.72 -4.10
N MET A 141 9.39 5.00 -3.71
CA MET A 141 9.49 5.44 -2.31
C MET A 141 8.38 4.80 -1.45
N GLY A 142 7.14 4.73 -1.94
CA GLY A 142 6.04 4.05 -1.27
C GLY A 142 6.18 2.52 -1.27
N GLY A 143 6.87 1.92 -2.24
CA GLY A 143 7.22 0.51 -2.25
C GLY A 143 8.25 0.17 -1.16
N HIS A 144 9.23 1.06 -0.96
CA HIS A 144 10.08 1.03 0.23
C HIS A 144 9.22 1.15 1.49
N GLY A 145 8.38 2.18 1.57
CA GLY A 145 7.52 2.45 2.72
C GLY A 145 6.60 1.29 3.09
N GLY A 146 6.03 0.60 2.09
CA GLY A 146 5.16 -0.55 2.32
C GLY A 146 5.86 -1.69 3.05
N LEU A 147 7.07 -2.07 2.61
CA LEU A 147 7.86 -3.09 3.30
C LEU A 147 8.47 -2.57 4.61
N TYR A 148 8.96 -1.33 4.63
CA TYR A 148 9.53 -0.70 5.81
C TYR A 148 8.53 -0.68 6.97
N LEU A 149 7.33 -0.16 6.73
CA LEU A 149 6.26 -0.09 7.73
C LEU A 149 5.77 -1.49 8.12
N GLY A 150 5.57 -2.39 7.13
CA GLY A 150 5.11 -3.75 7.39
C GLY A 150 6.09 -4.55 8.25
N PHE A 151 7.40 -4.45 8.00
CA PHE A 151 8.40 -5.19 8.77
C PHE A 151 8.56 -4.68 10.19
N ARG A 152 8.42 -3.38 10.41
CA ARG A 152 8.57 -2.75 11.72
C ARG A 152 7.32 -2.80 12.58
N ASN A 153 6.13 -2.82 11.96
CA ASN A 153 4.84 -2.73 12.64
C ASN A 153 3.98 -3.97 12.36
N GLN A 154 4.53 -5.17 12.63
CA GLN A 154 3.85 -6.45 12.37
C GLN A 154 2.65 -6.70 13.28
N ASP A 155 2.53 -6.00 14.38
CA ASP A 155 1.35 -5.97 15.25
C ASP A 155 0.20 -5.12 14.68
N VAL A 156 0.52 -4.23 13.73
CA VAL A 156 -0.42 -3.33 13.05
C VAL A 156 -0.85 -3.86 11.69
N PHE A 157 0.09 -4.35 10.89
CA PHE A 157 -0.13 -4.86 9.53
C PHE A 157 0.09 -6.37 9.47
N GLY A 158 -0.87 -7.12 8.94
CA GLY A 158 -0.74 -8.55 8.69
C GLY A 158 -0.18 -8.89 7.31
N ALA A 159 -0.24 -7.94 6.38
CA ALA A 159 0.32 -8.08 5.04
C ALA A 159 0.98 -6.79 4.57
N CYS A 160 2.03 -6.92 3.76
CA CYS A 160 2.70 -5.78 3.14
C CYS A 160 3.20 -6.07 1.73
N GLY A 161 3.46 -5.01 0.96
CA GLY A 161 3.93 -5.18 -0.40
C GLY A 161 4.79 -4.04 -0.92
N SER A 162 5.34 -4.25 -2.11
CA SER A 162 6.18 -3.29 -2.81
C SER A 162 5.99 -3.39 -4.31
N MET A 163 5.89 -2.25 -4.98
CA MET A 163 5.98 -2.14 -6.43
C MET A 163 7.20 -1.26 -6.78
N SER A 164 8.22 -1.85 -7.39
CA SER A 164 9.46 -1.15 -7.75
C SER A 164 10.07 -0.37 -6.57
N GLY A 165 10.09 -0.94 -5.38
CA GLY A 165 10.56 -0.26 -4.17
C GLY A 165 12.07 -0.05 -4.13
N GLY A 166 12.52 1.08 -3.57
CA GLY A 166 13.92 1.30 -3.23
C GLY A 166 14.31 0.53 -1.96
N VAL A 167 14.26 -0.81 -2.01
CA VAL A 167 14.36 -1.70 -0.85
C VAL A 167 15.77 -1.81 -0.25
N ASP A 168 16.78 -1.42 -1.02
CA ASP A 168 18.12 -1.11 -0.50
C ASP A 168 18.53 0.27 -1.00
N ILE A 169 18.60 1.23 -0.08
CA ILE A 169 18.92 2.64 -0.39
C ILE A 169 20.42 2.92 -0.35
N ARG A 170 21.23 2.02 0.22
CA ARG A 170 22.65 2.24 0.45
C ARG A 170 23.51 2.45 -0.80
N PRO A 171 23.16 1.88 -1.98
CA PRO A 171 23.84 2.20 -3.23
C PRO A 171 23.57 3.62 -3.76
N PHE A 172 22.62 4.36 -3.19
CA PHE A 172 22.10 5.64 -3.72
C PHE A 172 22.25 6.84 -2.75
N PRO A 173 23.40 7.03 -2.08
CA PRO A 173 23.51 7.96 -0.94
C PRO A 173 23.27 9.44 -1.29
N ASN A 174 23.36 9.80 -2.56
CA ASN A 174 23.18 11.17 -3.03
C ASN A 174 21.84 11.42 -3.76
N ASN A 175 20.96 10.42 -3.79
CA ASN A 175 19.70 10.50 -4.52
C ASN A 175 18.54 10.83 -3.58
N TRP A 176 17.46 11.41 -4.16
CA TRP A 176 16.13 11.60 -3.55
C TRP A 176 16.11 12.24 -2.16
N GLY A 177 17.10 13.06 -1.83
CA GLY A 177 17.13 13.84 -0.58
C GLY A 177 17.29 13.04 0.72
N MET A 178 17.50 11.73 0.65
CA MET A 178 17.50 10.82 1.81
C MET A 178 18.43 11.27 2.95
N LYS A 179 19.62 11.75 2.62
CA LYS A 179 20.59 12.23 3.62
C LYS A 179 20.10 13.41 4.46
N LYS A 180 19.10 14.14 3.99
CA LYS A 180 18.46 15.21 4.75
C LYS A 180 17.75 14.68 6.00
N TYR A 181 17.26 13.44 5.95
CA TYR A 181 16.46 12.84 7.00
C TYR A 181 17.20 11.80 7.84
N ILE A 182 18.21 11.14 7.28
CA ILE A 182 18.98 10.10 7.98
C ILE A 182 20.49 10.39 8.07
N GLY A 183 20.93 11.57 7.61
CA GLY A 183 22.32 12.03 7.63
C GLY A 183 23.16 11.50 6.46
N GLU A 184 24.36 12.09 6.27
CA GLU A 184 25.32 11.61 5.28
C GLU A 184 25.72 10.17 5.60
N GLN A 185 25.77 9.29 4.59
CA GLN A 185 26.04 7.86 4.79
C GLN A 185 27.40 7.61 5.45
N SER A 186 28.41 8.38 5.08
CA SER A 186 29.77 8.26 5.65
C SER A 186 29.85 8.61 7.14
N GLU A 187 28.95 9.46 7.62
CA GLU A 187 28.91 9.94 9.01
C GLU A 187 27.86 9.17 9.85
N ASN A 188 26.84 8.61 9.21
CA ASN A 188 25.72 7.94 9.85
C ASN A 188 25.44 6.54 9.22
N PRO A 189 26.43 5.64 9.12
CA PRO A 189 26.24 4.35 8.44
C PRO A 189 25.15 3.48 9.10
N ASP A 190 24.96 3.60 10.41
CA ASP A 190 23.94 2.86 11.13
C ASP A 190 22.53 3.29 10.75
N ASN A 191 22.31 4.59 10.51
CA ASN A 191 21.01 5.06 10.01
C ASN A 191 20.72 4.45 8.63
N TRP A 192 21.68 4.43 7.71
CA TRP A 192 21.50 3.83 6.38
C TRP A 192 21.23 2.32 6.44
N ASN A 193 21.74 1.62 7.44
CA ASN A 193 21.39 0.22 7.68
C ASN A 193 20.00 0.06 8.33
N ASN A 194 19.67 0.90 9.30
CA ASN A 194 18.43 0.78 10.08
C ASN A 194 17.18 1.29 9.33
N TYR A 195 17.36 2.18 8.34
CA TYR A 195 16.29 2.77 7.54
C TYR A 195 16.16 2.17 6.14
N THR A 196 16.87 1.08 5.83
CA THR A 196 16.70 0.31 4.61
C THR A 196 15.98 -1.02 4.86
N VAL A 197 15.06 -1.40 3.98
CA VAL A 197 14.33 -2.67 4.09
C VAL A 197 15.29 -3.87 4.20
N MET A 198 16.34 -3.87 3.38
CA MET A 198 17.34 -4.92 3.38
C MET A 198 18.07 -5.09 4.72
N GLY A 199 18.18 -4.04 5.52
CA GLY A 199 18.78 -4.07 6.86
C GLY A 199 17.84 -4.64 7.95
N MET A 200 16.55 -4.78 7.67
CA MET A 200 15.50 -5.15 8.64
C MET A 200 15.11 -6.63 8.60
N LEU A 201 15.70 -7.44 7.74
CA LEU A 201 15.30 -8.85 7.57
C LEU A 201 15.43 -9.69 8.85
N HIS A 202 16.18 -9.21 9.83
CA HIS A 202 16.28 -9.82 11.16
C HIS A 202 14.99 -9.71 12.00
N LEU A 203 14.05 -8.82 11.62
CA LEU A 203 12.76 -8.65 12.27
C LEU A 203 11.74 -9.70 11.83
N LEU A 204 11.97 -10.37 10.70
CA LEU A 204 11.02 -11.31 10.11
C LEU A 204 11.17 -12.72 10.66
N LYS A 205 10.04 -13.37 10.88
CA LYS A 205 9.94 -14.81 11.11
C LYS A 205 9.05 -15.44 10.04
N PRO A 206 9.33 -16.69 9.63
CA PRO A 206 8.51 -17.38 8.65
C PRO A 206 7.02 -17.43 9.06
N GLY A 207 6.14 -16.89 8.24
CA GLY A 207 4.69 -16.96 8.42
C GLY A 207 4.06 -15.86 9.28
N ASP A 208 4.86 -14.97 9.90
CA ASP A 208 4.31 -13.88 10.71
C ASP A 208 3.69 -12.75 9.87
N LEU A 209 4.14 -12.56 8.64
CA LEU A 209 3.71 -11.49 7.73
C LEU A 209 3.55 -12.04 6.31
N SER A 210 2.45 -11.67 5.64
CA SER A 210 2.25 -11.96 4.22
C SER A 210 2.92 -10.86 3.38
N ILE A 211 3.80 -11.27 2.44
CA ILE A 211 4.67 -10.34 1.70
C ILE A 211 4.52 -10.54 0.20
N ILE A 212 4.33 -9.45 -0.55
CA ILE A 212 4.37 -9.44 -2.02
C ILE A 212 5.32 -8.36 -2.54
N ILE A 213 6.19 -8.74 -3.48
CA ILE A 213 7.16 -7.84 -4.13
C ILE A 213 6.95 -7.93 -5.64
N ASP A 214 6.88 -6.79 -6.31
CA ASP A 214 6.68 -6.69 -7.75
C ASP A 214 7.63 -5.64 -8.34
N CYS A 215 8.42 -6.01 -9.37
CA CYS A 215 9.36 -5.09 -9.99
C CYS A 215 9.48 -5.33 -11.49
N GLY A 216 9.55 -4.24 -12.26
CA GLY A 216 9.81 -4.31 -13.69
C GLY A 216 11.25 -4.81 -13.97
N LYS A 217 11.40 -5.65 -15.02
CA LYS A 217 12.71 -6.21 -15.39
C LYS A 217 13.73 -5.14 -15.82
N ASP A 218 13.23 -4.05 -16.39
CA ASP A 218 14.06 -2.95 -16.88
C ASP A 218 14.02 -1.72 -15.92
N ASP A 219 13.53 -1.92 -14.69
CA ASP A 219 13.50 -0.92 -13.64
C ASP A 219 14.89 -0.73 -13.03
N PHE A 220 15.27 0.51 -12.72
CA PHE A 220 16.58 0.78 -12.11
C PHE A 220 16.71 0.25 -10.66
N PHE A 221 15.59 -0.09 -10.01
CA PHE A 221 15.57 -0.80 -8.73
C PHE A 221 15.48 -2.33 -8.87
N TYR A 222 15.53 -2.87 -10.09
CA TYR A 222 15.43 -4.31 -10.30
C TYR A 222 16.44 -5.10 -9.47
N GLU A 223 17.72 -4.73 -9.53
CA GLU A 223 18.79 -5.47 -8.85
C GLU A 223 18.64 -5.49 -7.31
N VAL A 224 18.19 -4.39 -6.70
CA VAL A 224 17.99 -4.38 -5.24
C VAL A 224 16.76 -5.19 -4.82
N ASN A 225 15.71 -5.26 -5.66
CA ASN A 225 14.54 -6.11 -5.42
C ASN A 225 14.87 -7.60 -5.62
N GLU A 226 15.67 -7.93 -6.64
CA GLU A 226 16.20 -9.29 -6.86
C GLU A 226 17.09 -9.75 -5.69
N ALA A 227 17.94 -8.86 -5.16
CA ALA A 227 18.76 -9.16 -3.99
C ALA A 227 17.89 -9.40 -2.73
N LEU A 228 16.85 -8.60 -2.52
CA LEU A 228 15.89 -8.80 -1.43
C LEU A 228 15.18 -10.15 -1.55
N HIS A 229 14.68 -10.50 -2.74
CA HIS A 229 14.07 -11.80 -3.01
C HIS A 229 14.99 -12.96 -2.62
N ARG A 230 16.25 -12.93 -3.05
CA ARG A 230 17.24 -13.98 -2.71
C ARG A 230 17.50 -14.09 -1.22
N GLU A 231 17.60 -12.96 -0.50
CA GLU A 231 17.80 -12.97 0.94
C GLU A 231 16.57 -13.51 1.70
N LEU A 232 15.36 -13.20 1.26
CA LEU A 232 14.15 -13.77 1.83
C LEU A 232 14.07 -15.28 1.62
N LEU A 233 14.42 -15.78 0.41
CA LEU A 233 14.53 -17.21 0.13
C LEU A 233 15.58 -17.89 1.03
N TYR A 234 16.77 -17.29 1.16
CA TYR A 234 17.85 -17.83 2.00
C TYR A 234 17.43 -17.96 3.48
N ARG A 235 16.58 -17.03 3.96
CA ARG A 235 16.04 -17.02 5.33
C ARG A 235 14.77 -17.85 5.51
N ASN A 236 14.28 -18.51 4.45
CA ASN A 236 13.02 -19.24 4.42
C ASN A 236 11.81 -18.35 4.80
N ILE A 237 11.81 -17.07 4.43
CA ILE A 237 10.68 -16.15 4.60
C ILE A 237 9.76 -16.32 3.38
N PRO A 238 8.52 -16.84 3.55
CA PRO A 238 7.55 -16.96 2.46
C PRO A 238 7.18 -15.59 1.91
N HIS A 239 7.16 -15.45 0.58
CA HIS A 239 6.76 -14.21 -0.10
C HIS A 239 6.44 -14.48 -1.56
N ASP A 240 5.56 -13.68 -2.15
CA ASP A 240 5.32 -13.63 -3.58
C ASP A 240 6.31 -12.67 -4.24
N TYR A 241 6.93 -13.11 -5.34
CA TYR A 241 7.84 -12.30 -6.12
C TYR A 241 7.43 -12.31 -7.59
N ILE A 242 7.07 -11.13 -8.12
CA ILE A 242 6.59 -10.96 -9.48
C ILE A 242 7.56 -10.11 -10.27
N ILE A 243 8.04 -10.65 -11.41
CA ILE A 243 8.85 -9.93 -12.39
C ILE A 243 8.10 -9.92 -13.72
N ARG A 244 7.99 -8.74 -14.31
CA ARG A 244 7.39 -8.55 -15.64
C ARG A 244 8.24 -7.59 -16.47
N PRO A 245 8.16 -7.64 -17.81
CA PRO A 245 8.71 -6.57 -18.65
C PRO A 245 8.13 -5.22 -18.23
N GLY A 246 8.98 -4.22 -18.06
CA GLY A 246 8.57 -2.87 -17.68
C GLY A 246 9.67 -2.09 -16.98
N VAL A 247 9.47 -0.78 -16.93
CA VAL A 247 10.38 0.22 -16.38
C VAL A 247 9.74 0.95 -15.19
N HIS A 248 10.48 1.84 -14.54
CA HIS A 248 10.04 2.62 -13.39
C HIS A 248 9.06 3.73 -13.78
N ASN A 249 7.79 3.37 -14.04
CA ASN A 249 6.77 4.32 -14.45
C ASN A 249 5.35 3.92 -14.05
N TRP A 250 4.41 4.86 -14.23
CA TRP A 250 3.01 4.68 -13.88
C TRP A 250 2.29 3.61 -14.70
N ASP A 251 2.67 3.36 -15.95
CA ASP A 251 2.06 2.30 -16.76
C ASP A 251 2.32 0.92 -16.12
N TYR A 252 3.53 0.73 -15.60
CA TYR A 252 3.88 -0.48 -14.86
C TYR A 252 3.07 -0.58 -13.56
N TRP A 253 3.07 0.46 -12.73
CA TRP A 253 2.44 0.43 -11.41
C TRP A 253 0.92 0.34 -11.46
N ALA A 254 0.25 1.01 -12.42
CA ALA A 254 -1.18 0.88 -12.64
C ALA A 254 -1.62 -0.53 -13.05
N ASN A 255 -0.71 -1.32 -13.62
CA ASN A 255 -0.93 -2.74 -13.85
C ASN A 255 -0.57 -3.59 -12.62
N ALA A 256 0.55 -3.31 -11.97
CA ALA A 256 1.07 -4.06 -10.81
C ALA A 256 0.10 -4.06 -9.62
N ILE A 257 -0.59 -2.94 -9.36
CA ILE A 257 -1.54 -2.82 -8.26
C ILE A 257 -2.67 -3.86 -8.31
N LYS A 258 -3.06 -4.35 -9.49
CA LYS A 258 -4.09 -5.37 -9.65
C LYS A 258 -3.68 -6.70 -9.01
N PHE A 259 -2.42 -7.07 -9.12
CA PHE A 259 -1.87 -8.29 -8.53
C PHE A 259 -1.66 -8.13 -7.03
N GLN A 260 -1.25 -6.94 -6.60
CA GLN A 260 -1.14 -6.61 -5.18
C GLN A 260 -2.51 -6.71 -4.48
N LEU A 261 -3.57 -6.14 -5.09
CA LEU A 261 -4.92 -6.19 -4.54
C LEU A 261 -5.48 -7.62 -4.49
N LEU A 262 -5.20 -8.44 -5.50
CA LEU A 262 -5.57 -9.86 -5.47
C LEU A 262 -4.91 -10.59 -4.29
N PHE A 263 -3.60 -10.41 -4.11
CA PHE A 263 -2.85 -10.99 -2.99
C PHE A 263 -3.40 -10.54 -1.63
N PHE A 264 -3.65 -9.24 -1.45
CA PHE A 264 -4.21 -8.74 -0.19
C PHE A 264 -5.65 -9.21 0.04
N ASN A 265 -6.45 -9.34 -1.00
CA ASN A 265 -7.79 -9.90 -0.89
C ASN A 265 -7.78 -11.37 -0.43
N GLU A 266 -6.86 -12.18 -0.94
CA GLU A 266 -6.66 -13.56 -0.48
C GLU A 266 -6.23 -13.59 0.99
N PHE A 267 -5.31 -12.72 1.40
CA PHE A 267 -4.92 -12.56 2.80
C PHE A 267 -6.13 -12.20 3.68
N PHE A 268 -6.89 -11.17 3.34
CA PHE A 268 -8.04 -10.73 4.12
C PHE A 268 -9.13 -11.79 4.20
N THR A 269 -9.40 -12.49 3.11
CA THR A 269 -10.43 -13.53 3.06
C THR A 269 -10.05 -14.74 3.92
N SER A 270 -8.78 -15.12 3.94
CA SER A 270 -8.31 -16.29 4.71
C SER A 270 -8.27 -16.05 6.23
N HIS A 271 -8.23 -14.81 6.68
CA HIS A 271 -8.08 -14.45 8.10
C HIS A 271 -9.36 -13.87 8.73
N ASN A 272 -10.38 -13.53 7.94
CA ASN A 272 -11.60 -12.88 8.43
C ASN A 272 -12.89 -13.67 8.11
N GLN A 273 -12.78 -14.99 7.94
CA GLN A 273 -13.93 -15.92 7.78
C GLN A 273 -14.50 -16.37 9.13
#